data_1c01e340d0d2085db05c489948736fa7
#
_entry.id   1c01e340d0d2085db05c489948736fa7
#
_cell.length_a   1.000
_cell.length_b   1.000
_cell.length_c   1.000
_cell.angle_alpha   90.00
_cell.angle_beta   90.00
_cell.angle_gamma   90.00
#
_symmetry.space_group_name_H-M   'P 1'
#
loop_
_entity.id
_entity.type
_entity.pdbx_description
1 polymer ?
#
loop_
_entity_poly.entity_id
_entity_poly.type
_entity_poly.pdbx_seq_one_letter_code
_entity_poly.pdbx_strand_id
1 'polypeptide(L)'
;MSKVNGRKPCDLLTAARHNLREIQAEMGSVGRIDPGRSATNAILAGPADAAQVQAKAASLLAAAGLNPAAMRRDHVQALEFVFSLPPSSGVDPAAYFARCLAWLMGALPLPVLSAVTHADEVAPHLHVLLLPLADGVYAGGKPVERPKLLRLRESFFNVVAGPAGLQRESAKLRGEPKRWAIAAVLARCESMGLPAANGPLWPVLMSAI
;
A
#
# COMPACT_ATOMS: atom_id res chain seq x y z
N MET A 1 3.39 2.53 1.11
CA MET A 1 3.36 3.63 0.13
C MET A 1 4.50 3.46 -0.85
N SER A 2 4.22 3.61 -2.14
CA SER A 2 5.17 3.55 -3.24
C SER A 2 5.04 4.79 -4.15
N LYS A 3 6.06 5.03 -4.99
CA LYS A 3 6.04 6.05 -6.04
C LYS A 3 5.89 5.34 -7.37
N VAL A 4 4.79 5.59 -8.05
CA VAL A 4 4.56 5.13 -9.43
C VAL A 4 5.24 6.13 -10.37
N ASN A 5 6.23 5.69 -11.10
CA ASN A 5 7.01 6.55 -12.00
C ASN A 5 6.77 6.18 -13.47
N GLY A 6 7.20 7.04 -14.39
CA GLY A 6 6.94 6.84 -15.83
C GLY A 6 7.76 5.72 -16.50
N ARG A 7 8.45 4.87 -15.75
CA ARG A 7 9.22 3.75 -16.31
C ARG A 7 8.43 2.45 -16.17
N LYS A 8 8.21 1.76 -17.27
CA LYS A 8 7.61 0.41 -17.24
C LYS A 8 8.50 -0.57 -16.47
N PRO A 9 7.93 -1.53 -15.73
CA PRO A 9 6.50 -1.81 -15.55
C PRO A 9 5.81 -1.00 -14.44
N CYS A 10 6.41 0.05 -13.91
CA CYS A 10 5.94 0.83 -12.75
C CYS A 10 5.21 2.12 -13.14
N ASP A 11 4.63 2.20 -14.33
CA ASP A 11 3.86 3.35 -14.78
C ASP A 11 2.41 3.34 -14.24
N LEU A 12 1.74 4.50 -14.34
CA LEU A 12 0.38 4.68 -13.82
C LEU A 12 -0.62 3.71 -14.45
N LEU A 13 -0.53 3.47 -15.77
CA LEU A 13 -1.44 2.55 -16.45
C LEU A 13 -1.30 1.13 -15.92
N THR A 14 -0.07 0.65 -15.76
CA THR A 14 0.21 -0.70 -15.23
C THR A 14 -0.26 -0.83 -13.78
N ALA A 15 -0.02 0.19 -12.94
CA ALA A 15 -0.51 0.21 -11.55
C ALA A 15 -2.04 0.19 -11.50
N ALA A 16 -2.72 0.99 -12.33
CA ALA A 16 -4.18 1.00 -12.40
C ALA A 16 -4.75 -0.34 -12.89
N ARG A 17 -4.14 -0.95 -13.93
CA ARG A 17 -4.53 -2.27 -14.44
C ARG A 17 -4.42 -3.36 -13.37
N HIS A 18 -3.35 -3.34 -12.58
CA HIS A 18 -3.20 -4.26 -11.45
C HIS A 18 -4.29 -4.06 -10.39
N ASN A 19 -4.51 -2.80 -9.98
CA ASN A 19 -5.48 -2.47 -8.94
C ASN A 19 -6.93 -2.76 -9.37
N LEU A 20 -7.24 -2.61 -10.67
CA LEU A 20 -8.55 -2.93 -11.25
C LEU A 20 -8.68 -4.40 -11.70
N ARG A 21 -7.65 -5.24 -11.45
CA ARG A 21 -7.63 -6.67 -11.87
C ARG A 21 -7.73 -6.89 -13.37
N GLU A 22 -7.35 -5.92 -14.18
CA GLU A 22 -7.21 -6.12 -15.64
C GLU A 22 -5.99 -6.99 -15.99
N ILE A 23 -4.96 -6.99 -15.12
CA ILE A 23 -3.78 -7.86 -15.18
C ILE A 23 -3.56 -8.51 -13.82
N GLN A 24 -3.48 -9.84 -13.78
CA GLN A 24 -3.21 -10.60 -12.55
C GLN A 24 -1.84 -11.27 -12.59
N ALA A 25 -1.51 -11.91 -13.72
CA ALA A 25 -0.32 -12.71 -13.87
C ALA A 25 0.97 -11.87 -14.02
N GLU A 26 0.91 -10.72 -14.66
CA GLU A 26 2.07 -9.89 -15.00
C GLU A 26 2.75 -9.26 -13.77
N MET A 27 2.08 -9.23 -12.61
CA MET A 27 2.60 -8.63 -11.37
C MET A 27 3.19 -9.64 -10.39
N GLY A 28 3.44 -10.88 -10.83
CA GLY A 28 4.02 -11.93 -9.98
C GLY A 28 3.12 -12.40 -8.84
N SER A 29 1.83 -12.09 -8.91
CA SER A 29 0.82 -12.46 -7.91
C SER A 29 0.13 -13.80 -8.21
N VAL A 30 0.69 -14.60 -9.12
CA VAL A 30 0.18 -15.94 -9.41
C VAL A 30 0.11 -16.77 -8.12
N GLY A 31 -1.09 -17.26 -7.80
CA GLY A 31 -1.36 -18.06 -6.60
C GLY A 31 -1.66 -17.25 -5.33
N ARG A 32 -1.63 -15.90 -5.35
CA ARG A 32 -2.05 -15.06 -4.23
C ARG A 32 -3.44 -14.48 -4.40
N ILE A 33 -3.84 -14.24 -5.65
CA ILE A 33 -5.16 -13.72 -6.01
C ILE A 33 -6.08 -14.92 -6.24
N ASP A 34 -7.25 -14.91 -5.61
CA ASP A 34 -8.33 -15.86 -5.86
C ASP A 34 -9.32 -15.25 -6.88
N PRO A 35 -9.27 -15.66 -8.16
CA PRO A 35 -10.14 -15.08 -9.18
C PRO A 35 -11.63 -15.27 -8.90
N GLY A 36 -12.00 -16.34 -8.17
CA GLY A 36 -13.39 -16.60 -7.76
C GLY A 36 -13.92 -15.56 -6.79
N ARG A 37 -13.04 -14.83 -6.11
CA ARG A 37 -13.39 -13.77 -5.16
C ARG A 37 -13.22 -12.36 -5.72
N SER A 38 -12.69 -12.19 -6.92
CA SER A 38 -12.43 -10.85 -7.48
C SER A 38 -13.71 -10.00 -7.63
N ALA A 39 -14.89 -10.63 -7.74
CA ALA A 39 -16.17 -9.94 -7.72
C ALA A 39 -16.49 -9.25 -6.38
N THR A 40 -15.79 -9.59 -5.30
CA THR A 40 -15.92 -8.94 -3.99
C THR A 40 -15.06 -7.69 -3.82
N ASN A 41 -14.19 -7.40 -4.79
CA ASN A 41 -13.42 -6.16 -4.83
C ASN A 41 -14.35 -4.97 -5.12
N ALA A 42 -14.07 -3.82 -4.53
CA ALA A 42 -14.93 -2.65 -4.70
C ALA A 42 -14.10 -1.40 -5.08
N ILE A 43 -14.65 -0.61 -6.00
CA ILE A 43 -14.10 0.69 -6.36
C ILE A 43 -14.74 1.73 -5.45
N LEU A 44 -13.94 2.33 -4.56
CA LEU A 44 -14.39 3.38 -3.64
C LEU A 44 -14.34 4.76 -4.29
N ALA A 45 -13.43 4.97 -5.24
CA ALA A 45 -13.31 6.21 -5.99
C ALA A 45 -12.58 5.99 -7.32
N GLY A 46 -12.90 6.81 -8.30
CA GLY A 46 -12.27 6.81 -9.62
C GLY A 46 -13.00 5.94 -10.65
N PRO A 47 -12.50 5.92 -11.90
CA PRO A 47 -13.04 5.09 -12.95
C PRO A 47 -12.82 3.59 -12.73
N ALA A 48 -13.64 2.78 -13.37
CA ALA A 48 -13.55 1.31 -13.36
C ALA A 48 -12.63 0.74 -14.46
N ASP A 49 -11.97 1.59 -15.23
CA ASP A 49 -11.10 1.25 -16.36
C ASP A 49 -9.76 1.98 -16.21
N ALA A 50 -8.65 1.26 -16.37
CA ALA A 50 -7.31 1.79 -16.16
C ALA A 50 -6.92 2.88 -17.18
N ALA A 51 -7.39 2.78 -18.42
CA ALA A 51 -7.14 3.82 -19.41
C ALA A 51 -7.87 5.13 -19.02
N GLN A 52 -9.06 5.03 -18.43
CA GLN A 52 -9.77 6.19 -17.90
C GLN A 52 -9.07 6.79 -16.67
N VAL A 53 -8.43 5.97 -15.81
CA VAL A 53 -7.60 6.47 -14.71
C VAL A 53 -6.43 7.28 -15.25
N GLN A 54 -5.77 6.80 -16.31
CA GLN A 54 -4.69 7.52 -16.98
C GLN A 54 -5.20 8.81 -17.65
N ALA A 55 -6.34 8.76 -18.34
CA ALA A 55 -6.95 9.92 -18.97
C ALA A 55 -7.33 11.00 -17.94
N LYS A 56 -7.87 10.60 -16.78
CA LYS A 56 -8.16 11.51 -15.67
C LYS A 56 -6.90 12.24 -15.19
N ALA A 57 -5.79 11.52 -15.01
CA ALA A 57 -4.52 12.14 -14.62
C ALA A 57 -4.04 13.16 -15.67
N ALA A 58 -4.09 12.79 -16.95
CA ALA A 58 -3.72 13.68 -18.06
C ALA A 58 -4.59 14.93 -18.12
N SER A 59 -5.90 14.80 -17.95
CA SER A 59 -6.84 15.92 -17.90
C SER A 59 -6.55 16.89 -16.75
N LEU A 60 -6.28 16.36 -15.55
CA LEU A 60 -5.96 17.19 -14.38
C LEU A 60 -4.63 17.94 -14.56
N LEU A 61 -3.62 17.30 -15.14
CA LEU A 61 -2.35 17.94 -15.45
C LEU A 61 -2.53 19.03 -16.53
N ALA A 62 -3.28 18.74 -17.59
CA ALA A 62 -3.57 19.71 -18.65
C ALA A 62 -4.34 20.93 -18.10
N ALA A 63 -5.33 20.72 -17.22
CA ALA A 63 -6.07 21.80 -16.57
C ALA A 63 -5.17 22.69 -15.67
N ALA A 64 -4.07 22.12 -15.16
CA ALA A 64 -3.04 22.87 -14.42
C ALA A 64 -1.96 23.49 -15.35
N GLY A 65 -2.14 23.45 -16.68
CA GLY A 65 -1.17 23.97 -17.64
C GLY A 65 0.11 23.13 -17.78
N LEU A 66 0.07 21.88 -17.32
CA LEU A 66 1.22 20.99 -17.36
C LEU A 66 1.12 20.02 -18.53
N ASN A 67 2.23 19.86 -19.26
CA ASN A 67 2.31 18.88 -20.36
C ASN A 67 3.12 17.66 -19.90
N PRO A 68 2.47 16.49 -19.70
CA PRO A 68 3.16 15.26 -19.30
C PRO A 68 4.28 14.84 -20.26
N ALA A 69 4.14 15.11 -21.56
CA ALA A 69 5.16 14.78 -22.55
C ALA A 69 6.46 15.59 -22.40
N ALA A 70 6.38 16.78 -21.79
CA ALA A 70 7.54 17.62 -21.49
C ALA A 70 8.19 17.29 -20.13
N MET A 71 7.57 16.43 -19.33
CA MET A 71 8.13 16.01 -18.05
C MET A 71 9.24 14.98 -18.25
N ARG A 72 10.12 14.86 -17.24
CA ARG A 72 11.14 13.81 -17.25
C ARG A 72 10.49 12.44 -17.35
N ARG A 73 11.10 11.54 -18.11
CA ARG A 73 10.60 10.17 -18.31
C ARG A 73 10.37 9.39 -17.01
N ASP A 74 11.11 9.71 -15.95
CA ASP A 74 11.03 9.09 -14.63
C ASP A 74 10.28 9.92 -13.58
N HIS A 75 9.48 10.90 -14.04
CA HIS A 75 8.67 11.69 -13.10
C HIS A 75 7.66 10.81 -12.35
N VAL A 76 7.28 11.23 -11.15
CA VAL A 76 6.32 10.50 -10.32
C VAL A 76 4.90 10.72 -10.86
N GLN A 77 4.35 9.74 -11.55
CA GLN A 77 3.01 9.82 -12.16
C GLN A 77 1.90 9.73 -11.12
N ALA A 78 2.11 8.92 -10.07
CA ALA A 78 1.18 8.81 -8.95
C ALA A 78 1.93 8.44 -7.65
N LEU A 79 1.28 8.71 -6.53
CA LEU A 79 1.64 8.19 -5.22
C LEU A 79 0.63 7.09 -4.87
N GLU A 80 1.13 5.89 -4.64
CA GLU A 80 0.29 4.77 -4.25
C GLU A 80 0.36 4.54 -2.74
N PHE A 81 -0.80 4.49 -2.11
CA PHE A 81 -0.96 4.11 -0.71
C PHE A 81 -1.69 2.78 -0.64
N VAL A 82 -1.15 1.86 0.16
CA VAL A 82 -1.79 0.57 0.45
C VAL A 82 -2.09 0.51 1.93
N PHE A 83 -3.35 0.27 2.27
CA PHE A 83 -3.82 0.04 3.62
C PHE A 83 -4.26 -1.40 3.76
N SER A 84 -3.55 -2.18 4.55
CA SER A 84 -3.88 -3.59 4.78
C SER A 84 -4.58 -3.76 6.12
N LEU A 85 -5.48 -4.73 6.18
CA LEU A 85 -6.18 -5.12 7.39
C LEU A 85 -5.83 -6.58 7.71
N PRO A 86 -5.33 -6.89 8.92
CA PRO A 86 -5.06 -8.26 9.30
C PRO A 86 -6.35 -9.12 9.23
N PRO A 87 -6.33 -10.31 8.63
CA PRO A 87 -7.51 -11.15 8.48
C PRO A 87 -8.21 -11.48 9.80
N SER A 88 -7.44 -11.59 10.88
CA SER A 88 -7.92 -11.92 12.24
C SER A 88 -8.32 -10.71 13.08
N SER A 89 -8.36 -9.51 12.50
CA SER A 89 -8.60 -8.27 13.26
C SER A 89 -10.01 -8.15 13.83
N GLY A 90 -11.01 -8.85 13.27
CA GLY A 90 -12.42 -8.69 13.62
C GLY A 90 -13.01 -7.33 13.19
N VAL A 91 -12.25 -6.49 12.50
CA VAL A 91 -12.68 -5.16 12.02
C VAL A 91 -13.43 -5.32 10.71
N ASP A 92 -14.56 -4.62 10.55
CA ASP A 92 -15.26 -4.56 9.27
C ASP A 92 -14.40 -3.88 8.20
N PRO A 93 -14.02 -4.60 7.12
CA PRO A 93 -13.13 -4.05 6.09
C PRO A 93 -13.75 -2.86 5.35
N ALA A 94 -15.05 -2.87 5.07
CA ALA A 94 -15.70 -1.81 4.31
C ALA A 94 -15.66 -0.48 5.07
N ALA A 95 -16.08 -0.48 6.33
CA ALA A 95 -16.04 0.69 7.19
C ALA A 95 -14.59 1.17 7.45
N TYR A 96 -13.65 0.23 7.63
CA TYR A 96 -12.24 0.55 7.85
C TYR A 96 -11.61 1.23 6.64
N PHE A 97 -11.77 0.68 5.43
CA PHE A 97 -11.18 1.26 4.22
C PHE A 97 -11.83 2.58 3.81
N ALA A 98 -13.13 2.77 4.06
CA ALA A 98 -13.77 4.07 3.89
C ALA A 98 -13.13 5.13 4.80
N ARG A 99 -12.84 4.79 6.06
CA ARG A 99 -12.12 5.69 7.00
C ARG A 99 -10.67 5.95 6.58
N CYS A 100 -9.97 4.91 6.07
CA CYS A 100 -8.61 5.08 5.53
C CYS A 100 -8.59 6.09 4.38
N LEU A 101 -9.53 5.96 3.43
CA LEU A 101 -9.64 6.87 2.29
C LEU A 101 -9.98 8.30 2.74
N ALA A 102 -10.98 8.46 3.60
CA ALA A 102 -11.37 9.77 4.13
C ALA A 102 -10.21 10.46 4.87
N TRP A 103 -9.49 9.72 5.73
CA TRP A 103 -8.30 10.22 6.40
C TRP A 103 -7.23 10.65 5.40
N LEU A 104 -6.94 9.83 4.38
CA LEU A 104 -5.89 10.12 3.40
C LEU A 104 -6.20 11.40 2.61
N MET A 105 -7.46 11.58 2.21
CA MET A 105 -7.92 12.78 1.50
C MET A 105 -7.80 14.04 2.35
N GLY A 106 -8.03 13.95 3.66
CA GLY A 106 -7.84 15.06 4.60
C GLY A 106 -6.37 15.37 4.91
N ALA A 107 -5.54 14.31 5.03
CA ALA A 107 -4.12 14.43 5.38
C ALA A 107 -3.23 14.82 4.19
N LEU A 108 -3.63 14.42 2.97
CA LEU A 108 -2.98 14.77 1.70
C LEU A 108 -4.06 15.21 0.70
N PRO A 109 -4.34 16.51 0.60
CA PRO A 109 -5.35 17.05 -0.31
C PRO A 109 -4.85 17.02 -1.78
N LEU A 110 -4.58 15.82 -2.28
CA LEU A 110 -4.17 15.55 -3.66
C LEU A 110 -5.32 14.87 -4.40
N PRO A 111 -5.47 15.09 -5.71
CA PRO A 111 -6.50 14.43 -6.50
C PRO A 111 -6.41 12.90 -6.42
N VAL A 112 -7.50 12.25 -6.01
CA VAL A 112 -7.62 10.80 -6.04
C VAL A 112 -7.88 10.35 -7.48
N LEU A 113 -6.99 9.55 -8.05
CA LEU A 113 -7.15 8.96 -9.37
C LEU A 113 -8.00 7.69 -9.31
N SER A 114 -7.68 6.82 -8.36
CA SER A 114 -8.35 5.54 -8.14
C SER A 114 -8.23 5.12 -6.68
N ALA A 115 -9.26 4.46 -6.14
CA ALA A 115 -9.25 3.81 -4.85
C ALA A 115 -10.03 2.50 -4.95
N VAL A 116 -9.35 1.35 -4.76
CA VAL A 116 -9.91 0.01 -4.98
C VAL A 116 -9.57 -0.88 -3.80
N THR A 117 -10.59 -1.55 -3.26
CA THR A 117 -10.40 -2.58 -2.22
C THR A 117 -10.23 -3.95 -2.85
N HIS A 118 -9.29 -4.71 -2.32
CA HIS A 118 -9.08 -6.11 -2.67
C HIS A 118 -9.48 -7.00 -1.50
N ALA A 119 -10.46 -7.86 -1.75
CA ALA A 119 -10.89 -8.92 -0.84
C ALA A 119 -10.59 -10.32 -1.39
N ASP A 120 -9.95 -10.39 -2.55
CA ASP A 120 -9.57 -11.60 -3.28
C ASP A 120 -8.16 -12.13 -2.93
N GLU A 121 -7.52 -11.55 -1.94
CA GLU A 121 -6.26 -12.03 -1.36
C GLU A 121 -6.44 -12.44 0.10
N VAL A 122 -5.40 -13.01 0.72
CA VAL A 122 -5.43 -13.47 2.11
C VAL A 122 -5.74 -12.33 3.08
N ALA A 123 -5.10 -11.19 2.90
CA ALA A 123 -5.34 -10.00 3.72
C ALA A 123 -6.10 -8.97 2.87
N PRO A 124 -7.31 -8.56 3.28
CA PRO A 124 -8.01 -7.49 2.58
C PRO A 124 -7.21 -6.19 2.67
N HIS A 125 -7.19 -5.44 1.58
CA HIS A 125 -6.45 -4.19 1.52
C HIS A 125 -7.04 -3.20 0.52
N LEU A 126 -6.72 -1.92 0.70
CA LEU A 126 -7.15 -0.81 -0.14
C LEU A 126 -5.91 -0.23 -0.85
N HIS A 127 -5.96 -0.13 -2.17
CA HIS A 127 -5.04 0.64 -2.99
C HIS A 127 -5.61 2.01 -3.29
N VAL A 128 -4.84 3.08 -3.09
CA VAL A 128 -5.22 4.45 -3.46
C VAL A 128 -4.11 5.07 -4.30
N LEU A 129 -4.45 5.51 -5.51
CA LEU A 129 -3.57 6.26 -6.40
C LEU A 129 -3.91 7.75 -6.31
N LEU A 130 -2.95 8.57 -5.90
CA LEU A 130 -3.07 10.04 -5.83
C LEU A 130 -2.20 10.68 -6.91
N LEU A 131 -2.74 11.66 -7.63
CA LEU A 131 -1.94 12.50 -8.51
C LEU A 131 -1.12 13.48 -7.65
N PRO A 132 0.21 13.57 -7.80
CA PRO A 132 1.03 14.53 -7.04
C PRO A 132 0.91 15.95 -7.58
N LEU A 133 -0.31 16.48 -7.57
CA LEU A 133 -0.69 17.81 -8.01
C LEU A 133 -1.34 18.54 -6.83
N ALA A 134 -0.62 19.48 -6.22
CA ALA A 134 -1.09 20.27 -5.09
C ALA A 134 -1.32 21.71 -5.54
N ASP A 135 -2.54 22.21 -5.38
CA ASP A 135 -2.93 23.60 -5.73
C ASP A 135 -2.50 24.00 -7.16
N GLY A 136 -2.68 23.08 -8.13
CA GLY A 136 -2.27 23.28 -9.52
C GLY A 136 -0.77 23.15 -9.79
N VAL A 137 0.05 22.84 -8.77
CA VAL A 137 1.50 22.70 -8.90
C VAL A 137 1.91 21.23 -8.78
N TYR A 138 2.73 20.78 -9.74
CA TYR A 138 3.28 19.42 -9.69
C TYR A 138 4.28 19.28 -8.53
N ALA A 139 3.94 18.43 -7.57
CA ALA A 139 4.71 18.24 -6.35
C ALA A 139 5.68 17.04 -6.41
N GLY A 140 5.53 16.13 -7.39
CA GLY A 140 6.35 14.92 -7.51
C GLY A 140 6.33 14.07 -6.25
N GLY A 141 7.51 13.70 -5.75
CA GLY A 141 7.65 12.91 -4.52
C GLY A 141 7.64 13.70 -3.21
N LYS A 142 7.56 15.04 -3.26
CA LYS A 142 7.65 15.91 -2.07
C LYS A 142 6.59 15.66 -0.99
N PRO A 143 5.33 15.30 -1.33
CA PRO A 143 4.30 15.01 -0.32
C PRO A 143 4.64 13.82 0.59
N VAL A 144 5.51 12.92 0.12
CA VAL A 144 5.86 11.66 0.81
C VAL A 144 7.36 11.56 1.12
N GLU A 145 8.03 12.68 1.27
CA GLU A 145 9.39 12.72 1.81
C GLU A 145 9.41 12.15 3.24
N ARG A 146 10.52 11.56 3.64
CA ARG A 146 10.64 10.80 4.89
C ARG A 146 10.07 11.51 6.13
N PRO A 147 10.34 12.80 6.40
CA PRO A 147 9.77 13.48 7.57
C PRO A 147 8.24 13.61 7.52
N LYS A 148 7.69 13.87 6.34
CA LYS A 148 6.24 13.96 6.12
C LYS A 148 5.58 12.59 6.25
N LEU A 149 6.21 11.55 5.69
CA LEU A 149 5.72 10.18 5.78
C LEU A 149 5.67 9.68 7.23
N LEU A 150 6.65 10.02 8.06
CA LEU A 150 6.63 9.68 9.48
C LEU A 150 5.45 10.34 10.19
N ARG A 151 5.17 11.62 9.94
CA ARG A 151 4.01 12.32 10.48
C ARG A 151 2.68 11.73 9.99
N LEU A 152 2.60 11.37 8.70
CA LEU A 152 1.42 10.68 8.15
C LEU A 152 1.18 9.34 8.86
N ARG A 153 2.21 8.53 9.07
CA ARG A 153 2.08 7.26 9.80
C ARG A 153 1.58 7.44 11.22
N GLU A 154 2.11 8.46 11.92
CA GLU A 154 1.67 8.81 13.27
C GLU A 154 0.21 9.23 13.29
N SER A 155 -0.17 10.17 12.42
CA SER A 155 -1.54 10.64 12.26
C SER A 155 -2.50 9.49 11.89
N PHE A 156 -2.12 8.63 10.94
CA PHE A 156 -2.92 7.47 10.55
C PHE A 156 -3.20 6.55 11.74
N PHE A 157 -2.18 6.24 12.52
CA PHE A 157 -2.37 5.40 13.69
C PHE A 157 -3.34 6.03 14.68
N ASN A 158 -3.14 7.31 15.01
CA ASN A 158 -3.94 8.00 16.02
C ASN A 158 -5.40 8.20 15.59
N VAL A 159 -5.65 8.41 14.29
CA VAL A 159 -6.99 8.75 13.77
C VAL A 159 -7.75 7.53 13.26
N VAL A 160 -7.05 6.53 12.70
CA VAL A 160 -7.71 5.40 12.02
C VAL A 160 -7.38 4.06 12.68
N ALA A 161 -6.11 3.66 12.72
CA ALA A 161 -5.74 2.30 13.11
C ALA A 161 -5.94 2.02 14.61
N GLY A 162 -5.50 2.92 15.47
CA GLY A 162 -5.67 2.81 16.92
C GLY A 162 -7.14 2.75 17.35
N PRO A 163 -8.00 3.70 16.92
CA PRO A 163 -9.44 3.64 17.18
C PRO A 163 -10.15 2.41 16.61
N ALA A 164 -9.57 1.76 15.59
CA ALA A 164 -10.05 0.47 15.07
C ALA A 164 -9.53 -0.74 15.88
N GLY A 165 -8.80 -0.51 16.98
CA GLY A 165 -8.24 -1.58 17.82
C GLY A 165 -6.97 -2.22 17.26
N LEU A 166 -6.40 -1.67 16.18
CA LEU A 166 -5.16 -2.19 15.59
C LEU A 166 -3.95 -1.73 16.39
N GLN A 167 -2.97 -2.60 16.55
CA GLN A 167 -1.73 -2.29 17.24
C GLN A 167 -0.66 -1.81 16.25
N ARG A 168 0.27 -1.01 16.73
CA ARG A 168 1.48 -0.69 15.96
C ARG A 168 2.34 -1.94 15.86
N GLU A 169 2.83 -2.20 14.65
CA GLU A 169 3.92 -3.15 14.51
C GLU A 169 5.10 -2.67 15.37
N SER A 170 5.60 -3.54 16.23
CA SER A 170 6.81 -3.26 16.99
C SER A 170 7.97 -2.96 16.05
N ALA A 171 8.84 -2.04 16.42
CA ALA A 171 10.01 -1.74 15.62
C ALA A 171 10.83 -3.01 15.42
N LYS A 172 11.05 -3.41 14.16
CA LYS A 172 11.86 -4.59 13.86
C LYS A 172 13.24 -4.42 14.47
N LEU A 173 13.65 -5.37 15.29
CA LEU A 173 14.98 -5.40 15.86
C LEU A 173 16.04 -5.44 14.76
N ARG A 174 17.11 -4.68 14.91
CA ARG A 174 18.24 -4.63 13.99
C ARG A 174 19.55 -4.71 14.74
N GLY A 175 20.63 -5.14 14.05
CA GLY A 175 21.95 -5.21 14.64
C GLY A 175 22.04 -6.21 15.81
N GLU A 176 22.74 -5.82 16.87
CA GLU A 176 22.93 -6.67 18.07
C GLU A 176 21.64 -7.10 18.76
N PRO A 177 20.66 -6.22 19.02
CA PRO A 177 19.39 -6.64 19.62
C PRO A 177 18.68 -7.76 18.84
N LYS A 178 18.73 -7.71 17.51
CA LYS A 178 18.19 -8.79 16.68
C LYS A 178 18.95 -10.10 16.86
N ARG A 179 20.30 -10.05 16.87
CA ARG A 179 21.14 -11.23 17.09
C ARG A 179 20.86 -11.87 18.44
N TRP A 180 20.71 -11.06 19.48
CA TRP A 180 20.43 -11.54 20.84
C TRP A 180 19.04 -12.18 20.94
N ALA A 181 18.02 -11.58 20.32
CA ALA A 181 16.69 -12.14 20.28
C ALA A 181 16.65 -13.50 19.54
N ILE A 182 17.36 -13.60 18.40
CA ILE A 182 17.51 -14.85 17.65
C ILE A 182 18.21 -15.92 18.52
N ALA A 183 19.31 -15.58 19.18
CA ALA A 183 20.04 -16.51 20.04
C ALA A 183 19.18 -17.01 21.21
N ALA A 184 18.39 -16.12 21.82
CA ALA A 184 17.48 -16.49 22.90
C ALA A 184 16.36 -17.44 22.41
N VAL A 185 15.80 -17.19 21.22
CA VAL A 185 14.79 -18.08 20.62
C VAL A 185 15.39 -19.45 20.31
N LEU A 186 16.59 -19.51 19.72
CA LEU A 186 17.28 -20.76 19.43
C LEU A 186 17.55 -21.57 20.70
N ALA A 187 18.11 -20.94 21.72
CA ALA A 187 18.37 -21.59 23.02
C ALA A 187 17.07 -22.14 23.66
N ARG A 188 15.96 -21.40 23.50
CA ARG A 188 14.66 -21.85 23.96
C ARG A 188 14.14 -23.05 23.18
N CYS A 189 14.28 -23.04 21.85
CA CYS A 189 13.92 -24.20 21.00
C CYS A 189 14.71 -25.44 21.38
N GLU A 190 16.03 -25.30 21.56
CA GLU A 190 16.91 -26.37 21.99
C GLU A 190 16.46 -26.96 23.35
N SER A 191 16.17 -26.09 24.32
CA SER A 191 15.69 -26.53 25.66
C SER A 191 14.36 -27.27 25.63
N MET A 192 13.56 -27.07 24.59
CA MET A 192 12.26 -27.71 24.35
C MET A 192 12.34 -28.92 23.41
N GLY A 193 13.54 -29.30 22.96
CA GLY A 193 13.72 -30.40 21.97
C GLY A 193 13.11 -30.10 20.59
N LEU A 194 12.87 -28.81 20.28
CA LEU A 194 12.35 -28.42 18.98
C LEU A 194 13.49 -28.31 17.96
N PRO A 195 13.27 -28.69 16.69
CA PRO A 195 14.31 -28.60 15.66
C PRO A 195 14.79 -27.16 15.53
N ALA A 196 16.10 -26.96 15.67
CA ALA A 196 16.77 -25.71 15.40
C ALA A 196 16.56 -25.29 13.94
N ALA A 197 16.76 -24.01 13.66
CA ALA A 197 16.70 -23.30 12.36
C ALA A 197 16.43 -24.19 11.14
N ASN A 198 15.27 -24.08 10.53
CA ASN A 198 14.74 -24.64 9.29
C ASN A 198 13.44 -25.46 9.44
N GLY A 199 12.87 -25.53 10.66
CA GLY A 199 11.54 -26.10 10.84
C GLY A 199 10.43 -25.20 10.26
N PRO A 200 9.21 -25.76 10.06
CA PRO A 200 8.08 -25.01 9.46
C PRO A 200 7.66 -23.75 10.24
N LEU A 201 8.02 -23.62 11.50
CA LEU A 201 7.77 -22.44 12.33
C LEU A 201 8.84 -21.35 12.23
N TRP A 202 9.99 -21.64 11.58
CA TRP A 202 11.10 -20.69 11.47
C TRP A 202 10.73 -19.36 10.79
N PRO A 203 9.99 -19.35 9.65
CA PRO A 203 9.54 -18.11 9.05
C PRO A 203 8.65 -17.26 9.96
N VAL A 204 7.79 -17.91 10.77
CA VAL A 204 6.88 -17.24 11.71
C VAL A 204 7.67 -16.60 12.84
N LEU A 205 8.60 -17.35 13.43
CA LEU A 205 9.47 -16.84 14.50
C LEU A 205 10.36 -15.70 14.01
N MET A 206 10.92 -15.80 12.81
CA MET A 206 11.77 -14.75 12.22
C MET A 206 11.01 -13.50 11.79
N SER A 207 9.71 -13.59 11.56
CA SER A 207 8.87 -12.43 11.26
C SER A 207 8.51 -11.62 12.52
N ALA A 208 8.54 -12.25 13.69
CA ALA A 208 8.22 -11.63 15.00
C ALA A 208 9.43 -10.92 15.64
N ILE A 209 10.65 -11.10 15.12
CA ILE A 209 11.92 -10.50 15.57
C ILE A 209 12.45 -9.50 14.52
#